data_c74d9d4cb4ad24fe59db7f6f6a615b47
#
_entry.id   c74d9d4cb4ad24fe59db7f6f6a615b47
#
_cell.length_a   1.000
_cell.length_b   1.000
_cell.length_c   1.000
_cell.angle_alpha   90.00
_cell.angle_beta   90.00
_cell.angle_gamma   90.00
#
_symmetry.space_group_name_H-M   'P 1'
#
loop_
_entity.id
_entity.type
_entity.pdbx_description
1 polymer ?
#
loop_
_entity_poly.entity_id
_entity_poly.type
_entity_poly.pdbx_seq_one_letter_code
_entity_poly.pdbx_strand_id
1 'polypeptide(L)'
;MNTASRCGFTPQYEDLQNLFINYRKSDLTIIATTSNSFNQEYLDTEDIKKICLVNYGVGFVTSSPMDVKGSSAHPIYAWIDNKYNEKPKWNFYKYLFDRNGQLVKAWSSMTKPDSKKITNLIDRLI
;
A
#
# COMPACT_ATOMS: atom_id res chain seq x y z
N MET A 1 -0.90 -0.87 1.89
CA MET A 1 -0.92 0.37 1.11
C MET A 1 -1.81 0.21 -0.10
N ASN A 2 -2.70 1.15 -0.36
CA ASN A 2 -3.50 1.14 -1.58
C ASN A 2 -2.69 1.75 -2.74
N THR A 3 -2.76 1.14 -3.91
CA THR A 3 -1.91 1.49 -5.05
C THR A 3 -2.70 1.64 -6.34
N ALA A 4 -2.12 2.33 -7.31
CA ALA A 4 -2.67 2.49 -8.63
C ALA A 4 -1.54 2.66 -9.66
N SER A 5 -1.82 2.33 -10.92
CA SER A 5 -0.81 2.32 -11.99
C SER A 5 -0.71 3.62 -12.77
N ARG A 6 -1.67 4.54 -12.62
CA ARG A 6 -1.78 5.76 -13.42
C ARG A 6 -1.76 7.03 -12.57
N CYS A 7 -1.17 6.96 -11.39
CA CYS A 7 -1.09 8.05 -10.43
C CYS A 7 0.26 8.76 -10.53
N GLY A 8 0.31 10.05 -10.20
CA GLY A 8 1.57 10.77 -10.06
C GLY A 8 2.51 10.16 -9.01
N PHE A 9 1.96 9.42 -8.04
CA PHE A 9 2.74 8.72 -7.02
C PHE A 9 3.10 7.26 -7.39
N THR A 10 2.71 6.78 -8.57
CA THR A 10 3.02 5.41 -9.02
C THR A 10 4.53 5.08 -8.94
N PRO A 11 5.46 6.03 -9.19
CA PRO A 11 6.89 5.76 -8.97
C PRO A 11 7.26 5.30 -7.54
N GLN A 12 6.39 5.51 -6.55
CA GLN A 12 6.60 4.97 -5.21
C GLN A 12 6.60 3.43 -5.14
N TYR A 13 6.21 2.73 -6.20
CA TYR A 13 6.44 1.29 -6.31
C TYR A 13 7.92 0.95 -6.20
N GLU A 14 8.80 1.78 -6.76
CA GLU A 14 10.24 1.58 -6.64
C GLU A 14 10.71 1.69 -5.19
N ASP A 15 10.25 2.73 -4.48
CA ASP A 15 10.59 2.92 -3.06
C ASP A 15 10.05 1.76 -2.22
N LEU A 16 8.84 1.28 -2.53
CA LEU A 16 8.24 0.15 -1.83
C LEU A 16 9.02 -1.15 -2.10
N GLN A 17 9.49 -1.34 -3.33
CA GLN A 17 10.32 -2.49 -3.67
C GLN A 17 11.67 -2.43 -2.95
N ASN A 18 12.26 -1.26 -2.81
CA ASN A 18 13.49 -1.06 -2.01
C ASN A 18 13.24 -1.43 -0.54
N LEU A 19 12.12 -1.00 0.02
CA LEU A 19 11.72 -1.38 1.38
C LEU A 19 11.58 -2.90 1.51
N PHE A 20 10.93 -3.54 0.55
CA PHE A 20 10.76 -4.99 0.52
C PHE A 20 12.11 -5.71 0.50
N ILE A 21 13.02 -5.29 -0.36
CA ILE A 21 14.34 -5.90 -0.47
C ILE A 21 15.11 -5.76 0.84
N ASN A 22 15.07 -4.58 1.47
CA ASN A 22 15.81 -4.30 2.70
C ASN A 22 15.29 -5.11 3.90
N TYR A 23 13.99 -5.45 3.90
CA TYR A 23 13.35 -6.16 5.03
C TYR A 23 12.93 -7.59 4.70
N ARG A 24 13.26 -8.12 3.52
CA ARG A 24 12.77 -9.43 3.07
C ARG A 24 13.16 -10.61 3.97
N LYS A 25 14.20 -10.46 4.78
CA LYS A 25 14.64 -11.48 5.75
C LYS A 25 14.09 -11.22 7.16
N SER A 26 13.30 -10.17 7.31
CA SER A 26 12.62 -9.81 8.55
C SER A 26 11.19 -10.31 8.53
N ASP A 27 10.48 -10.12 9.64
CA ASP A 27 9.07 -10.51 9.76
C ASP A 27 8.11 -9.46 9.17
N LEU A 28 8.61 -8.53 8.35
CA LEU A 28 7.76 -7.55 7.68
C LEU A 28 7.05 -8.17 6.47
N THR A 29 5.73 -8.06 6.46
CA THR A 29 4.92 -8.38 5.27
C THR A 29 4.43 -7.09 4.65
N ILE A 30 4.61 -6.95 3.34
CA ILE A 30 4.12 -5.80 2.58
C ILE A 30 3.00 -6.26 1.66
N ILE A 31 1.88 -5.57 1.73
CA ILE A 31 0.72 -5.85 0.86
C ILE A 31 0.33 -4.54 0.17
N ALA A 32 0.32 -4.57 -1.16
CA ALA A 32 -0.20 -3.50 -1.99
C ALA A 32 -1.59 -3.89 -2.49
N THR A 33 -2.59 -3.09 -2.18
CA THR A 33 -3.95 -3.33 -2.64
C THR A 33 -4.25 -2.42 -3.82
N THR A 34 -4.32 -2.95 -5.03
CA THR A 34 -4.61 -2.16 -6.21
C THR A 34 -6.06 -1.72 -6.23
N SER A 35 -6.32 -0.48 -6.66
CA SER A 35 -7.66 0.09 -6.61
C SER A 35 -7.88 1.15 -7.67
N ASN A 36 -9.08 1.16 -8.25
CA ASN A 36 -9.54 2.24 -9.12
C ASN A 36 -10.49 3.22 -8.40
N SER A 37 -10.54 3.20 -7.08
CA SER A 37 -11.45 4.08 -6.32
C SER A 37 -11.18 5.56 -6.56
N PHE A 38 -9.97 5.93 -6.99
CA PHE A 38 -9.60 7.30 -7.33
C PHE A 38 -9.45 7.52 -8.84
N ASN A 39 -9.95 6.59 -9.66
CA ASN A 39 -9.97 6.67 -11.12
C ASN A 39 -8.57 6.75 -11.76
N GLN A 40 -7.57 6.16 -11.12
CA GLN A 40 -6.18 6.16 -11.61
C GLN A 40 -5.58 4.75 -11.73
N GLU A 41 -6.41 3.71 -11.85
CA GLU A 41 -5.96 2.35 -12.11
C GLU A 41 -6.55 1.85 -13.42
N TYR A 42 -5.84 0.90 -14.05
CA TYR A 42 -6.39 0.17 -15.18
C TYR A 42 -7.52 -0.75 -14.73
N LEU A 43 -8.49 -0.96 -15.60
CA LEU A 43 -9.58 -1.91 -15.35
C LEU A 43 -9.16 -3.35 -15.65
N ASP A 44 -8.19 -3.54 -16.54
CA ASP A 44 -7.67 -4.85 -16.92
C ASP A 44 -6.54 -5.28 -15.97
N THR A 45 -6.69 -6.44 -15.36
CA THR A 45 -5.72 -7.01 -14.43
C THR A 45 -4.35 -7.25 -15.10
N GLU A 46 -4.31 -7.60 -16.39
CA GLU A 46 -3.05 -7.79 -17.10
C GLU A 46 -2.27 -6.48 -17.26
N ASP A 47 -2.96 -5.36 -17.48
CA ASP A 47 -2.31 -4.05 -17.54
C ASP A 47 -1.72 -3.66 -16.18
N ILE A 48 -2.42 -3.96 -15.09
CA ILE A 48 -1.91 -3.73 -13.72
C ILE A 48 -0.67 -4.56 -13.46
N LYS A 49 -0.69 -5.86 -13.80
CA LYS A 49 0.46 -6.75 -13.65
C LYS A 49 1.66 -6.27 -14.44
N LYS A 50 1.43 -5.77 -15.66
CA LYS A 50 2.49 -5.24 -16.51
C LYS A 50 3.22 -4.08 -15.83
N ILE A 51 2.50 -3.15 -15.23
CA ILE A 51 3.11 -2.05 -14.49
C ILE A 51 3.91 -2.58 -13.29
N CYS A 52 3.30 -3.40 -12.46
CA CYS A 52 3.95 -3.91 -11.25
C CYS A 52 5.18 -4.77 -11.55
N LEU A 53 5.06 -5.74 -12.46
CA LEU A 53 6.10 -6.74 -12.70
C LEU A 53 7.15 -6.26 -13.71
N VAL A 54 6.71 -5.68 -14.84
CA VAL A 54 7.62 -5.29 -15.93
C VAL A 54 8.29 -3.97 -15.63
N ASN A 55 7.53 -2.95 -15.21
CA ASN A 55 8.08 -1.59 -15.03
C ASN A 55 8.79 -1.42 -13.69
N TYR A 56 8.34 -2.10 -12.62
CA TYR A 56 8.88 -1.91 -11.27
C TYR A 56 9.45 -3.17 -10.64
N GLY A 57 9.21 -4.36 -11.21
CA GLY A 57 9.78 -5.62 -10.73
C GLY A 57 9.41 -5.95 -9.29
N VAL A 58 8.15 -5.66 -8.88
CA VAL A 58 7.75 -5.80 -7.49
C VAL A 58 7.78 -7.26 -7.03
N GLY A 59 8.33 -7.51 -5.83
CA GLY A 59 8.39 -8.82 -5.21
C GLY A 59 7.46 -8.99 -4.01
N PHE A 60 6.81 -7.91 -3.56
CA PHE A 60 5.85 -7.97 -2.46
C PHE A 60 4.46 -8.41 -2.95
N VAL A 61 3.58 -8.74 -2.00
CA VAL A 61 2.22 -9.21 -2.31
C VAL A 61 1.39 -8.07 -2.90
N THR A 62 0.71 -8.36 -4.01
CA THR A 62 -0.28 -7.45 -4.61
C THR A 62 -1.64 -8.13 -4.64
N SER A 63 -2.68 -7.38 -4.35
CA SER A 63 -4.05 -7.92 -4.39
C SER A 63 -4.65 -7.86 -5.80
N SER A 64 -5.77 -8.56 -5.97
CA SER A 64 -6.71 -8.22 -7.05
C SER A 64 -7.27 -6.82 -6.81
N PRO A 65 -7.74 -6.12 -7.86
CA PRO A 65 -8.36 -4.80 -7.68
C PRO A 65 -9.51 -4.84 -6.67
N MET A 66 -9.54 -3.82 -5.79
CA MET A 66 -10.61 -3.70 -4.79
C MET A 66 -10.98 -2.24 -4.59
N ASP A 67 -12.19 -1.99 -4.10
CA ASP A 67 -12.59 -0.66 -3.68
C ASP A 67 -12.03 -0.37 -2.28
N VAL A 68 -11.55 0.85 -2.06
CA VAL A 68 -10.94 1.26 -0.79
C VAL A 68 -11.70 2.37 -0.09
N LYS A 69 -12.79 2.86 -0.69
CA LYS A 69 -13.65 3.91 -0.11
C LYS A 69 -15.11 3.69 -0.48
N GLY A 70 -15.97 4.42 0.20
CA GLY A 70 -17.42 4.39 -0.05
C GLY A 70 -18.09 3.13 0.46
N SER A 71 -19.35 2.95 0.06
CA SER A 71 -20.17 1.82 0.53
C SER A 71 -19.71 0.46 0.02
N SER A 72 -18.94 0.43 -1.06
CA SER A 72 -18.40 -0.80 -1.66
C SER A 72 -16.98 -1.12 -1.19
N ALA A 73 -16.42 -0.36 -0.23
CA ALA A 73 -15.08 -0.59 0.25
C ALA A 73 -14.89 -2.03 0.74
N HIS A 74 -13.75 -2.63 0.37
CA HIS A 74 -13.36 -3.94 0.88
C HIS A 74 -13.39 -3.93 2.43
N PRO A 75 -13.80 -5.03 3.08
CA PRO A 75 -13.94 -5.07 4.54
C PRO A 75 -12.74 -4.57 5.33
N ILE A 76 -11.50 -4.77 4.84
CA ILE A 76 -10.31 -4.26 5.52
C ILE A 76 -10.28 -2.73 5.57
N TYR A 77 -10.67 -2.06 4.47
CA TYR A 77 -10.72 -0.60 4.44
C TYR A 77 -11.92 -0.02 5.18
N ALA A 78 -13.05 -0.70 5.14
CA ALA A 78 -14.20 -0.36 5.96
C ALA A 78 -13.84 -0.45 7.46
N TRP A 79 -13.12 -1.50 7.85
CA TRP A 79 -12.65 -1.68 9.22
C TRP A 79 -11.66 -0.60 9.65
N ILE A 80 -10.70 -0.26 8.77
CA ILE A 80 -9.73 0.82 9.04
C ILE A 80 -10.47 2.14 9.28
N ASP A 81 -11.45 2.46 8.44
CA ASP A 81 -12.24 3.69 8.58
C ASP A 81 -13.07 3.68 9.86
N ASN A 82 -13.79 2.60 10.13
CA ASN A 82 -14.68 2.50 11.29
C ASN A 82 -13.93 2.51 12.62
N LYS A 83 -12.80 1.80 12.69
CA LYS A 83 -12.05 1.65 13.95
C LYS A 83 -11.08 2.79 14.20
N TYR A 84 -10.40 3.27 13.15
CA TYR A 84 -9.28 4.22 13.29
C TYR A 84 -9.56 5.58 12.66
N ASN A 85 -10.63 5.73 11.88
CA ASN A 85 -10.94 6.95 11.13
C ASN A 85 -9.78 7.37 10.23
N GLU A 86 -9.18 6.41 9.54
CA GLU A 86 -7.98 6.59 8.71
C GLU A 86 -8.20 6.08 7.28
N LYS A 87 -9.37 6.38 6.69
CA LYS A 87 -9.63 6.01 5.29
C LYS A 87 -8.62 6.64 4.35
N PRO A 88 -8.22 5.96 3.25
CA PRO A 88 -7.32 6.56 2.28
C PRO A 88 -8.02 7.72 1.56
N LYS A 89 -7.33 8.87 1.48
CA LYS A 89 -7.83 10.06 0.78
C LYS A 89 -7.30 10.14 -0.64
N TRP A 90 -6.34 9.32 -0.97
CA TRP A 90 -5.74 9.19 -2.30
C TRP A 90 -5.01 7.86 -2.43
N ASN A 91 -4.42 7.60 -3.60
CA ASN A 91 -3.57 6.44 -3.82
C ASN A 91 -2.28 6.54 -2.99
N PHE A 92 -1.68 5.41 -2.69
CA PHE A 92 -0.41 5.31 -1.94
C PHE A 92 -0.49 5.84 -0.50
N TYR A 93 -1.65 5.73 0.15
CA TYR A 93 -1.77 5.82 1.60
C TYR A 93 -1.14 4.57 2.23
N LYS A 94 -0.37 4.77 3.29
CA LYS A 94 0.37 3.71 3.97
C LYS A 94 -0.21 3.48 5.35
N TYR A 95 -0.29 2.20 5.72
CA TYR A 95 -0.78 1.77 7.02
C TYR A 95 0.21 0.76 7.59
N LEU A 96 0.70 1.01 8.79
CA LEU A 96 1.60 0.08 9.49
C LEU A 96 0.85 -0.54 10.66
N PHE A 97 0.76 -1.87 10.64
CA PHE A 97 0.16 -2.66 11.71
C PHE A 97 1.23 -3.43 12.45
N ASP A 98 1.05 -3.60 13.76
CA ASP A 98 1.93 -4.44 14.58
C ASP A 98 1.56 -5.92 14.45
N ARG A 99 2.29 -6.78 15.18
CA ARG A 99 2.07 -8.23 15.18
C ARG A 99 0.69 -8.64 15.73
N ASN A 100 0.05 -7.77 16.48
CA ASN A 100 -1.28 -8.01 17.05
C ASN A 100 -2.41 -7.49 16.16
N GLY A 101 -2.09 -6.98 14.98
CA GLY A 101 -3.07 -6.44 14.06
C GLY A 101 -3.59 -5.05 14.45
N GLN A 102 -2.86 -4.32 15.29
CA GLN A 102 -3.21 -2.96 15.69
C GLN A 102 -2.54 -1.95 14.78
N LEU A 103 -3.28 -0.93 14.35
CA LEU A 103 -2.71 0.14 13.54
C LEU A 103 -1.74 0.97 14.40
N VAL A 104 -0.47 0.99 14.02
CA VAL A 104 0.55 1.79 14.69
C VAL A 104 0.52 3.22 14.16
N LYS A 105 0.49 3.39 12.84
CA LYS A 105 0.42 4.70 12.20
C LYS A 105 -0.01 4.59 10.74
N ALA A 106 -0.59 5.68 10.24
CA ALA A 106 -0.92 5.88 8.83
C ALA A 106 -0.19 7.11 8.29
N TRP A 107 0.15 7.10 7.02
CA TRP A 107 0.78 8.22 6.32
C TRP A 107 0.08 8.48 5.00
N SER A 108 0.04 9.75 4.61
CA SER A 108 -0.54 10.14 3.33
C SER A 108 0.35 9.72 2.15
N SER A 109 -0.15 9.98 0.94
CA SER A 109 0.58 9.75 -0.31
C SER A 109 1.95 10.45 -0.35
N MET A 110 2.08 11.58 0.34
CA MET A 110 3.28 12.42 0.31
C MET A 110 4.49 11.77 0.98
N THR A 111 4.30 10.85 1.90
CA THR A 111 5.39 10.17 2.60
C THR A 111 5.85 8.97 1.78
N LYS A 112 7.12 8.93 1.38
CA LYS A 112 7.68 7.80 0.64
C LYS A 112 7.69 6.54 1.51
N PRO A 113 7.42 5.35 0.91
CA PRO A 113 7.40 4.09 1.67
C PRO A 113 8.68 3.77 2.43
N ASP A 114 9.83 4.14 1.88
CA ASP A 114 11.16 3.89 2.47
C ASP A 114 11.68 5.08 3.30
N SER A 115 10.82 6.04 3.60
CA SER A 115 11.16 7.17 4.48
C SER A 115 11.57 6.69 5.87
N LYS A 116 12.49 7.41 6.51
CA LYS A 116 12.90 7.14 7.89
C LYS A 116 11.73 7.25 8.87
N LYS A 117 10.72 8.05 8.56
CA LYS A 117 9.49 8.12 9.37
C LYS A 117 8.81 6.76 9.47
N ILE A 118 8.91 5.95 8.43
CA ILE A 118 8.32 4.60 8.37
C ILE A 118 9.32 3.57 8.86
N THR A 119 10.55 3.57 8.33
CA THR A 119 11.54 2.55 8.66
C THR A 119 11.93 2.56 10.13
N ASN A 120 12.00 3.72 10.78
CA ASN A 120 12.30 3.80 12.21
C ASN A 120 11.22 3.10 13.05
N LEU A 121 9.95 3.20 12.66
CA LEU A 121 8.86 2.51 13.36
C LEU A 121 8.90 1.00 13.07
N ILE A 122 9.17 0.60 11.84
CA ILE A 122 9.34 -0.82 11.49
C ILE A 122 10.45 -1.44 12.34
N ASP A 123 11.60 -0.79 12.43
CA ASP A 123 12.75 -1.28 13.19
C ASP A 123 12.44 -1.50 14.68
N ARG A 124 11.52 -0.71 15.24
CA ARG A 124 11.07 -0.87 16.64
C ARG A 124 10.11 -2.06 16.83
N LEU A 125 9.44 -2.47 15.76
CA LEU A 125 8.38 -3.49 15.83
C LEU A 125 8.88 -4.90 15.52
N ILE A 126 10.02 -5.03 14.88
CA ILE A 126 10.58 -6.33 14.48
C ILE A 126 11.73 -6.81 15.37
#